data_174496bc4a7f515cda340f327161dd8d
#
_entry.id   174496bc4a7f515cda340f327161dd8d
#
_cell.length_a   1.000
_cell.length_b   1.000
_cell.length_c   1.000
_cell.angle_alpha   90.00
_cell.angle_beta   90.00
_cell.angle_gamma   90.00
#
_symmetry.space_group_name_H-M   'P 1'
#
loop_
_entity.id
_entity.type
_entity.pdbx_description
1 polymer ?
#
loop_
_entity_poly.entity_id
_entity_poly.type
_entity_poly.pdbx_seq_one_letter_code
_entity_poly.pdbx_strand_id
1 'polypeptide(L)'
;QGIITFFEQLKTRPIPDLALFYDGLNEIIHAEATGRVGSLFKEENRRQEFNLLSDERRKDLVREAIATLTPRTRRRLRGLGKILGLPQGQETDYVRFTRQDIPKLSNDIMQYYAENIRNIRAVARNRGITVRFVLQPSLFGKKSMTDFEAGHLFDAAPAPELRIPLFEAAYDAWRRNPLLSGHADTIDLGALFDDREEGIFCDPFHLVEGGNEIVADVLFP
;
A
#
# COMPACT_ATOMS: atom_id res chain seq x y z
N GLN A 1 2.12 2.37 7.23
CA GLN A 1 1.06 1.72 8.03
C GLN A 1 1.68 0.80 9.10
N GLY A 2 2.65 -0.05 8.76
CA GLY A 2 3.31 -0.98 9.70
C GLY A 2 3.90 -0.31 10.93
N ILE A 3 4.56 0.85 10.80
CA ILE A 3 5.14 1.59 11.92
C ILE A 3 4.05 2.07 12.93
N ILE A 4 2.91 2.53 12.45
CA ILE A 4 1.80 2.99 13.31
C ILE A 4 1.25 1.80 14.09
N THR A 5 0.96 0.69 13.41
CA THR A 5 0.48 -0.55 14.02
C THR A 5 1.46 -1.06 15.07
N PHE A 6 2.77 -1.05 14.80
CA PHE A 6 3.79 -1.44 15.74
C PHE A 6 3.75 -0.59 17.01
N PHE A 7 3.70 0.72 16.91
CA PHE A 7 3.61 1.60 18.07
C PHE A 7 2.33 1.42 18.89
N GLU A 8 1.20 1.18 18.23
CA GLU A 8 -0.06 0.90 18.93
C GLU A 8 -0.01 -0.43 19.68
N GLN A 9 0.55 -1.48 19.06
CA GLN A 9 0.74 -2.77 19.73
C GLN A 9 1.63 -2.65 20.98
N LEU A 10 2.71 -1.87 20.92
CA LEU A 10 3.60 -1.65 22.05
C LEU A 10 2.95 -0.89 23.23
N LYS A 11 1.85 -0.19 23.00
CA LYS A 11 1.10 0.50 24.05
C LYS A 11 0.10 -0.41 24.75
N THR A 12 -0.46 -1.38 24.03
CA THR A 12 -1.65 -2.11 24.46
C THR A 12 -1.43 -3.60 24.72
N ARG A 13 -0.25 -4.13 24.31
CA ARG A 13 0.07 -5.55 24.42
C ARG A 13 1.41 -5.80 25.10
N PRO A 14 1.66 -7.03 25.62
CA PRO A 14 2.98 -7.42 26.07
C PRO A 14 4.04 -7.20 24.98
N ILE A 15 5.24 -6.85 25.39
CA ILE A 15 6.37 -6.65 24.46
C ILE A 15 6.71 -8.00 23.82
N PRO A 16 6.72 -8.11 22.49
CA PRO A 16 7.08 -9.34 21.80
C PRO A 16 8.60 -9.53 21.78
N ASP A 17 9.06 -10.77 21.72
CA ASP A 17 10.46 -11.12 21.49
C ASP A 17 10.90 -10.83 20.05
N LEU A 18 9.99 -11.02 19.10
CA LEU A 18 10.20 -10.83 17.66
C LEU A 18 9.04 -10.03 17.04
N ALA A 19 9.37 -9.04 16.22
CA ALA A 19 8.43 -8.37 15.33
C ALA A 19 8.88 -8.55 13.87
N LEU A 20 8.04 -9.18 13.07
CA LEU A 20 8.26 -9.39 11.64
C LEU A 20 7.43 -8.38 10.85
N PHE A 21 8.08 -7.63 9.97
CA PHE A 21 7.46 -6.72 9.02
C PHE A 21 7.54 -7.33 7.63
N TYR A 22 6.41 -7.80 7.13
CA TYR A 22 6.26 -8.34 5.78
C TYR A 22 5.50 -7.30 4.96
N ASP A 23 6.26 -6.41 4.32
CA ASP A 23 5.71 -5.21 3.68
C ASP A 23 6.62 -4.69 2.54
N GLY A 24 6.51 -3.40 2.21
CA GLY A 24 7.26 -2.74 1.14
C GLY A 24 6.43 -2.53 -0.13
N LEU A 25 5.46 -3.39 -0.41
CA LEU A 25 4.56 -3.24 -1.57
C LEU A 25 3.62 -2.05 -1.41
N ASN A 26 3.11 -1.82 -0.20
CA ASN A 26 2.14 -0.77 0.06
C ASN A 26 2.69 0.63 -0.29
N GLU A 27 3.96 0.89 -0.01
CA GLU A 27 4.62 2.14 -0.35
C GLU A 27 4.65 2.38 -1.86
N ILE A 28 4.88 1.31 -2.65
CA ILE A 28 4.90 1.37 -4.11
C ILE A 28 3.48 1.56 -4.65
N ILE A 29 2.51 0.78 -4.18
CA ILE A 29 1.08 0.87 -4.58
C ILE A 29 0.54 2.27 -4.30
N HIS A 30 0.87 2.84 -3.14
CA HIS A 30 0.44 4.19 -2.79
C HIS A 30 1.05 5.25 -3.70
N ALA A 31 2.33 5.12 -3.99
CA ALA A 31 3.01 6.03 -4.90
C ALA A 31 2.50 5.88 -6.34
N GLU A 32 2.18 4.66 -6.79
CA GLU A 32 1.51 4.40 -8.07
C GLU A 32 0.17 5.14 -8.15
N ALA A 33 -0.64 5.02 -7.10
CA ALA A 33 -1.97 5.62 -7.06
C ALA A 33 -1.96 7.15 -6.94
N THR A 34 -0.97 7.72 -6.27
CA THR A 34 -0.98 9.15 -5.90
C THR A 34 0.11 9.97 -6.58
N GLY A 35 1.11 9.34 -7.20
CA GLY A 35 2.32 10.01 -7.70
C GLY A 35 3.18 10.64 -6.61
N ARG A 36 2.95 10.29 -5.34
CA ARG A 36 3.60 10.90 -4.17
C ARG A 36 4.06 9.83 -3.18
N VAL A 37 5.15 10.13 -2.48
CA VAL A 37 5.68 9.29 -1.40
C VAL A 37 5.13 9.76 -0.06
N GLY A 38 4.91 8.82 0.86
CA GLY A 38 4.53 9.11 2.25
C GLY A 38 3.09 9.58 2.44
N SER A 39 2.28 9.64 1.39
CA SER A 39 0.85 9.84 1.55
C SER A 39 0.24 8.55 2.11
N LEU A 40 -0.35 8.62 3.28
CA LEU A 40 -1.08 7.47 3.82
C LEU A 40 -2.35 7.27 2.97
N PHE A 41 -2.50 6.09 2.40
CA PHE A 41 -3.74 5.69 1.71
C PHE A 41 -4.93 5.96 2.62
N LYS A 42 -5.87 6.74 2.13
CA LYS A 42 -7.02 7.22 2.90
C LYS A 42 -6.70 8.14 4.10
N GLU A 43 -5.52 8.74 4.22
CA GLU A 43 -5.32 9.71 5.31
C GLU A 43 -6.16 10.96 5.10
N GLU A 44 -6.35 11.40 3.86
CA GLU A 44 -7.35 12.43 3.58
C GLU A 44 -8.76 11.95 3.94
N ASN A 45 -9.09 10.68 3.67
CA ASN A 45 -10.33 10.08 4.15
C ASN A 45 -10.35 9.96 5.68
N ARG A 46 -9.25 9.57 6.33
CA ARG A 46 -9.14 9.53 7.80
C ARG A 46 -9.21 10.93 8.42
N ARG A 47 -8.56 11.91 7.82
CA ARG A 47 -8.70 13.33 8.25
C ARG A 47 -10.12 13.83 8.01
N GLN A 48 -10.73 13.46 6.90
CA GLN A 48 -12.13 13.73 6.63
C GLN A 48 -13.00 12.96 7.62
N GLU A 49 -12.76 11.70 7.90
CA GLU A 49 -13.47 10.90 8.92
C GLU A 49 -13.32 11.51 10.31
N PHE A 50 -12.14 11.96 10.70
CA PHE A 50 -11.93 12.64 12.00
C PHE A 50 -12.60 14.02 12.07
N ASN A 51 -12.59 14.75 10.97
CA ASN A 51 -13.28 16.03 10.86
C ASN A 51 -14.77 15.87 10.51
N LEU A 52 -15.18 14.70 9.99
CA LEU A 52 -16.53 14.39 9.51
C LEU A 52 -17.41 13.66 10.53
N LEU A 53 -16.88 13.28 11.70
CA LEU A 53 -17.76 12.79 12.78
C LEU A 53 -18.83 13.84 13.18
N SER A 54 -18.59 15.14 12.94
CA SER A 54 -19.59 16.19 13.03
C SER A 54 -20.40 16.40 11.74
N ASP A 55 -19.80 16.17 10.57
CA ASP A 55 -20.40 16.42 9.26
C ASP A 55 -21.06 15.17 8.62
N GLU A 56 -20.64 13.94 8.97
CA GLU A 56 -21.24 12.72 8.41
C GLU A 56 -22.64 12.49 8.92
N ARG A 57 -22.91 12.73 10.20
CA ARG A 57 -24.28 12.70 10.73
C ARG A 57 -25.20 13.65 9.95
N ARG A 58 -24.67 14.79 9.53
CA ARG A 58 -25.40 15.77 8.72
C ARG A 58 -25.56 15.29 7.27
N LYS A 59 -24.55 14.64 6.71
CA LYS A 59 -24.59 14.07 5.35
C LYS A 59 -25.47 12.84 5.25
N ASP A 60 -25.48 11.99 6.27
CA ASP A 60 -26.32 10.80 6.32
C ASP A 60 -27.79 11.20 6.49
N LEU A 61 -28.10 12.16 7.33
CA LEU A 61 -29.43 12.75 7.42
C LEU A 61 -29.90 13.37 6.09
N VAL A 62 -29.00 14.03 5.37
CA VAL A 62 -29.31 14.59 4.04
C VAL A 62 -29.47 13.45 3.00
N ARG A 63 -28.66 12.39 3.05
CA ARG A 63 -28.80 11.20 2.17
C ARG A 63 -30.10 10.45 2.44
N GLU A 64 -30.45 10.24 3.70
CA GLU A 64 -31.72 9.63 4.09
C GLU A 64 -32.91 10.50 3.66
N ALA A 65 -32.84 11.80 3.88
CA ALA A 65 -33.86 12.73 3.42
C ALA A 65 -34.02 12.71 1.88
N ILE A 66 -32.91 12.65 1.14
CA ILE A 66 -32.92 12.52 -0.34
C ILE A 66 -33.42 11.12 -0.76
N ALA A 67 -33.16 10.06 0.03
CA ALA A 67 -33.59 8.70 -0.28
C ALA A 67 -35.12 8.55 -0.20
N THR A 68 -35.77 9.31 0.65
CA THR A 68 -37.24 9.33 0.79
C THR A 68 -37.95 10.12 -0.32
N LEU A 69 -37.22 10.88 -1.13
CA LEU A 69 -37.78 11.70 -2.20
C LEU A 69 -38.07 10.92 -3.47
N THR A 70 -39.13 11.30 -4.19
CA THR A 70 -39.46 10.65 -5.48
C THR A 70 -38.37 10.84 -6.53
N PRO A 71 -38.25 9.96 -7.56
CA PRO A 71 -37.23 10.07 -8.60
C PRO A 71 -37.23 11.42 -9.35
N ARG A 72 -38.39 12.06 -9.51
CA ARG A 72 -38.52 13.37 -10.15
C ARG A 72 -37.92 14.49 -9.30
N THR A 73 -38.13 14.45 -8.00
CA THR A 73 -37.61 15.44 -7.04
C THR A 73 -36.10 15.25 -6.88
N ARG A 74 -35.58 14.02 -6.89
CA ARG A 74 -34.16 13.68 -6.87
C ARG A 74 -33.40 14.29 -8.06
N ARG A 75 -33.98 14.27 -9.24
CA ARG A 75 -33.35 14.84 -10.46
C ARG A 75 -33.23 16.36 -10.40
N ARG A 76 -34.20 17.06 -9.80
CA ARG A 76 -34.17 18.51 -9.59
C ARG A 76 -33.15 18.92 -8.52
N LEU A 77 -33.01 18.14 -7.45
CA LEU A 77 -32.09 18.42 -6.37
C LEU A 77 -30.62 18.16 -6.71
N ARG A 78 -30.31 17.29 -7.69
CA ARG A 78 -28.92 17.14 -8.20
C ARG A 78 -28.37 18.44 -8.81
N GLY A 79 -29.22 19.28 -9.39
CA GLY A 79 -28.84 20.59 -9.87
C GLY A 79 -28.54 21.59 -8.73
N LEU A 80 -29.26 21.48 -7.62
CA LEU A 80 -29.09 22.34 -6.45
C LEU A 80 -27.86 21.96 -5.61
N GLY A 81 -27.41 20.71 -5.64
CA GLY A 81 -26.18 20.26 -4.96
C GLY A 81 -24.93 21.01 -5.44
N LYS A 82 -24.89 21.39 -6.74
CA LYS A 82 -23.85 22.28 -7.30
C LYS A 82 -23.92 23.70 -6.77
N ILE A 83 -25.14 24.21 -6.55
CA ILE A 83 -25.40 25.59 -6.10
C ILE A 83 -25.16 25.70 -4.59
N LEU A 84 -25.41 24.64 -3.82
CA LEU A 84 -25.28 24.60 -2.37
C LEU A 84 -23.88 24.21 -1.89
N GLY A 85 -22.90 24.08 -2.80
CA GLY A 85 -21.51 23.73 -2.43
C GLY A 85 -21.39 22.38 -1.72
N LEU A 86 -22.35 21.46 -1.95
CA LEU A 86 -22.20 20.10 -1.44
C LEU A 86 -20.96 19.49 -2.11
N PRO A 87 -20.02 18.91 -1.35
CA PRO A 87 -18.81 18.35 -1.91
C PRO A 87 -19.22 17.29 -2.93
N GLN A 88 -19.07 17.63 -4.19
CA GLN A 88 -18.98 16.63 -5.25
C GLN A 88 -17.71 15.87 -4.91
N GLY A 89 -17.80 14.53 -4.93
CA GLY A 89 -16.65 13.71 -4.57
C GLY A 89 -15.41 14.35 -5.16
N GLN A 90 -14.48 14.78 -4.30
CA GLN A 90 -13.24 15.35 -4.78
C GLN A 90 -12.65 14.29 -5.70
N GLU A 91 -12.54 14.61 -7.00
CA GLU A 91 -11.52 13.98 -7.81
C GLU A 91 -10.26 14.19 -7.00
N THR A 92 -9.78 13.11 -6.39
CA THR A 92 -8.45 13.13 -5.80
C THR A 92 -7.55 13.59 -6.93
N ASP A 93 -6.90 14.74 -6.77
CA ASP A 93 -5.85 15.22 -7.68
C ASP A 93 -4.73 14.17 -7.64
N TYR A 94 -4.92 13.08 -8.41
CA TYR A 94 -3.87 12.12 -8.65
C TYR A 94 -2.79 12.87 -9.42
N VAL A 95 -1.69 13.16 -8.75
CA VAL A 95 -0.50 13.65 -9.43
C VAL A 95 -0.05 12.52 -10.36
N ARG A 96 -0.33 12.67 -11.64
CA ARG A 96 0.09 11.71 -12.65
C ARG A 96 1.61 11.82 -12.77
N PHE A 97 2.31 10.75 -12.46
CA PHE A 97 3.71 10.60 -12.78
C PHE A 97 3.87 10.05 -14.21
N THR A 98 5.00 10.28 -14.80
CA THR A 98 5.38 9.80 -16.13
C THR A 98 6.50 8.77 -16.04
N ARG A 99 6.83 8.12 -17.14
CA ARG A 99 7.96 7.20 -17.20
C ARG A 99 9.30 7.85 -16.80
N GLN A 100 9.46 9.15 -17.07
CA GLN A 100 10.66 9.91 -16.69
C GLN A 100 10.79 10.12 -15.18
N ASP A 101 9.67 10.11 -14.47
CA ASP A 101 9.64 10.31 -13.02
C ASP A 101 9.96 9.03 -12.24
N ILE A 102 9.86 7.84 -12.87
CA ILE A 102 10.02 6.54 -12.22
C ILE A 102 11.34 6.42 -11.43
N PRO A 103 12.53 6.77 -11.99
CA PRO A 103 13.78 6.63 -11.25
C PRO A 103 13.83 7.46 -9.97
N LYS A 104 13.29 8.68 -10.02
CA LYS A 104 13.22 9.54 -8.84
C LYS A 104 12.16 9.02 -7.86
N LEU A 105 10.97 8.70 -8.33
CA LEU A 105 9.87 8.24 -7.52
C LEU A 105 10.23 6.94 -6.78
N SER A 106 10.84 5.96 -7.46
CA SER A 106 11.27 4.71 -6.86
C SER A 106 12.34 4.89 -5.76
N ASN A 107 13.31 5.79 -5.98
CA ASN A 107 14.29 6.12 -4.96
C ASN A 107 13.64 6.83 -3.76
N ASP A 108 12.75 7.79 -4.00
CA ASP A 108 12.04 8.50 -2.93
C ASP A 108 11.16 7.53 -2.09
N ILE A 109 10.50 6.56 -2.73
CA ILE A 109 9.71 5.50 -2.06
C ILE A 109 10.62 4.71 -1.11
N MET A 110 11.75 4.21 -1.61
CA MET A 110 12.63 3.35 -0.82
C MET A 110 13.42 4.13 0.23
N GLN A 111 13.70 5.40 0.00
CA GLN A 111 14.25 6.27 1.03
C GLN A 111 13.26 6.48 2.18
N TYR A 112 12.00 6.76 1.87
CA TYR A 112 10.95 6.90 2.87
C TYR A 112 10.74 5.60 3.68
N TYR A 113 10.73 4.46 2.99
CA TYR A 113 10.63 3.14 3.62
C TYR A 113 11.83 2.87 4.53
N ALA A 114 13.05 3.19 4.09
CA ALA A 114 14.27 3.05 4.87
C ALA A 114 14.26 3.89 6.15
N GLU A 115 13.73 5.11 6.09
CA GLU A 115 13.56 5.97 7.26
C GLU A 115 12.56 5.35 8.27
N ASN A 116 11.47 4.76 7.79
CA ASN A 116 10.54 4.03 8.66
C ASN A 116 11.21 2.85 9.35
N ILE A 117 11.99 2.04 8.63
CA ILE A 117 12.78 0.94 9.18
C ILE A 117 13.77 1.43 10.23
N ARG A 118 14.47 2.53 9.94
CA ARG A 118 15.43 3.14 10.90
C ARG A 118 14.73 3.51 12.20
N ASN A 119 13.57 4.11 12.13
CA ASN A 119 12.78 4.48 13.31
C ASN A 119 12.28 3.25 14.09
N ILE A 120 11.81 2.21 13.39
CA ILE A 120 11.40 0.94 14.00
C ILE A 120 12.60 0.29 14.72
N ARG A 121 13.77 0.20 14.06
CA ARG A 121 15.01 -0.34 14.66
C ARG A 121 15.39 0.39 15.96
N ALA A 122 15.28 1.71 15.97
CA ALA A 122 15.61 2.51 17.17
C ALA A 122 14.68 2.17 18.34
N VAL A 123 13.39 2.08 18.10
CA VAL A 123 12.40 1.74 19.14
C VAL A 123 12.52 0.28 19.58
N ALA A 124 12.66 -0.65 18.64
CA ALA A 124 12.82 -2.07 18.92
C ALA A 124 14.05 -2.32 19.79
N ARG A 125 15.19 -1.71 19.44
CA ARG A 125 16.43 -1.80 20.24
C ARG A 125 16.23 -1.29 21.67
N ASN A 126 15.55 -0.17 21.88
CA ASN A 126 15.26 0.38 23.18
C ASN A 126 14.32 -0.49 24.03
N ARG A 127 13.53 -1.34 23.37
CA ARG A 127 12.57 -2.25 24.02
C ARG A 127 13.04 -3.71 24.10
N GLY A 128 14.24 -4.02 23.61
CA GLY A 128 14.77 -5.38 23.57
C GLY A 128 14.06 -6.31 22.59
N ILE A 129 13.41 -5.76 21.55
CA ILE A 129 12.67 -6.50 20.55
C ILE A 129 13.57 -6.85 19.37
N THR A 130 13.63 -8.11 18.98
CA THR A 130 14.21 -8.52 17.69
C THR A 130 13.28 -8.09 16.57
N VAL A 131 13.82 -7.48 15.51
CA VAL A 131 13.02 -7.11 14.32
C VAL A 131 13.55 -7.79 13.07
N ARG A 132 12.65 -8.11 12.15
CA ARG A 132 12.97 -8.56 10.79
C ARG A 132 12.09 -7.81 9.80
N PHE A 133 12.70 -7.36 8.71
CA PHE A 133 12.05 -6.63 7.61
C PHE A 133 12.16 -7.47 6.35
N VAL A 134 11.04 -7.84 5.80
CA VAL A 134 10.94 -8.71 4.63
C VAL A 134 10.33 -7.93 3.50
N LEU A 135 11.09 -7.72 2.42
CA LEU A 135 10.54 -7.19 1.18
C LEU A 135 9.63 -8.24 0.56
N GLN A 136 8.36 -7.92 0.49
CA GLN A 136 7.32 -8.81 0.00
C GLN A 136 7.49 -9.08 -1.51
N PRO A 137 7.35 -10.33 -1.98
CA PRO A 137 7.34 -10.62 -3.41
C PRO A 137 6.05 -10.09 -4.06
N SER A 138 6.09 -9.86 -5.37
CA SER A 138 4.93 -9.48 -6.17
C SER A 138 4.92 -10.22 -7.49
N LEU A 139 3.76 -10.26 -8.13
CA LEU A 139 3.63 -10.87 -9.45
C LEU A 139 4.55 -10.20 -10.51
N PHE A 140 4.90 -8.92 -10.31
CA PHE A 140 5.79 -8.18 -11.23
C PHE A 140 7.24 -8.66 -11.22
N GLY A 141 7.68 -9.37 -10.17
CA GLY A 141 8.99 -10.01 -10.12
C GLY A 141 9.02 -11.39 -10.77
N LYS A 142 7.87 -12.04 -10.95
CA LYS A 142 7.78 -13.42 -11.45
C LYS A 142 8.00 -13.47 -12.97
N LYS A 143 8.96 -14.28 -13.43
CA LYS A 143 9.32 -14.39 -14.86
C LYS A 143 8.36 -15.28 -15.65
N SER A 144 7.94 -16.40 -15.06
CA SER A 144 7.01 -17.35 -15.67
C SER A 144 5.65 -17.24 -15.03
N MET A 145 4.68 -16.66 -15.75
CA MET A 145 3.31 -16.48 -15.26
C MET A 145 2.38 -17.53 -15.88
N THR A 146 1.44 -18.01 -15.09
CA THR A 146 0.29 -18.77 -15.63
C THR A 146 -0.66 -17.84 -16.38
N ASP A 147 -1.56 -18.38 -17.21
CA ASP A 147 -2.59 -17.59 -17.90
C ASP A 147 -3.48 -16.83 -16.92
N PHE A 148 -3.76 -17.42 -15.76
CA PHE A 148 -4.52 -16.77 -14.69
C PHE A 148 -3.77 -15.55 -14.15
N GLU A 149 -2.50 -15.70 -13.76
CA GLU A 149 -1.68 -14.62 -13.24
C GLU A 149 -1.49 -13.49 -14.26
N ALA A 150 -1.24 -13.84 -15.52
CA ALA A 150 -1.12 -12.88 -16.61
C ALA A 150 -2.42 -12.09 -16.83
N GLY A 151 -3.58 -12.75 -16.67
CA GLY A 151 -4.90 -12.12 -16.75
C GLY A 151 -5.16 -11.07 -15.67
N HIS A 152 -4.54 -11.22 -14.49
CA HIS A 152 -4.72 -10.33 -13.34
C HIS A 152 -3.63 -9.27 -13.17
N LEU A 153 -2.59 -9.30 -14.01
CA LEU A 153 -1.39 -8.46 -13.87
C LEU A 153 -1.68 -6.96 -13.72
N PHE A 154 -2.72 -6.47 -14.36
CA PHE A 154 -3.09 -5.05 -14.38
C PHE A 154 -4.38 -4.75 -13.62
N ASP A 155 -4.87 -5.67 -12.81
CA ASP A 155 -6.08 -5.44 -12.02
C ASP A 155 -5.92 -4.20 -11.14
N ALA A 156 -6.95 -3.36 -11.16
CA ALA A 156 -7.01 -2.10 -10.43
C ALA A 156 -5.80 -1.16 -10.61
N ALA A 157 -5.05 -1.29 -11.73
CA ALA A 157 -3.92 -0.42 -12.01
C ALA A 157 -4.38 0.97 -12.46
N PRO A 158 -4.01 2.05 -11.77
CA PRO A 158 -4.33 3.42 -12.20
C PRO A 158 -3.52 3.85 -13.43
N ALA A 159 -2.34 3.27 -13.64
CA ALA A 159 -1.46 3.50 -14.80
C ALA A 159 -0.79 2.17 -15.21
N PRO A 160 -1.52 1.27 -15.93
CA PRO A 160 -1.02 -0.08 -16.23
C PRO A 160 0.34 -0.10 -16.93
N GLU A 161 0.58 0.84 -17.85
CA GLU A 161 1.80 0.96 -18.63
C GLU A 161 3.03 1.41 -17.82
N LEU A 162 2.81 1.97 -16.63
CA LEU A 162 3.86 2.44 -15.72
C LEU A 162 4.07 1.50 -14.52
N ARG A 163 3.13 0.59 -14.27
CA ARG A 163 3.15 -0.30 -13.10
C ARG A 163 4.40 -1.16 -13.06
N ILE A 164 4.61 -2.01 -14.05
CA ILE A 164 5.78 -2.91 -14.09
C ILE A 164 7.08 -2.13 -13.95
N PRO A 165 7.35 -1.09 -14.79
CA PRO A 165 8.57 -0.30 -14.64
C PRO A 165 8.76 0.35 -13.27
N LEU A 166 7.68 0.79 -12.61
CA LEU A 166 7.76 1.38 -11.27
C LEU A 166 8.14 0.33 -10.23
N PHE A 167 7.51 -0.85 -10.26
CA PHE A 167 7.81 -1.93 -9.32
C PHE A 167 9.23 -2.44 -9.49
N GLU A 168 9.68 -2.73 -10.71
CA GLU A 168 11.07 -3.11 -10.99
C GLU A 168 12.06 -2.08 -10.46
N ALA A 169 11.86 -0.81 -10.77
CA ALA A 169 12.74 0.27 -10.31
C ALA A 169 12.74 0.41 -8.78
N ALA A 170 11.60 0.20 -8.13
CA ALA A 170 11.49 0.26 -6.67
C ALA A 170 12.21 -0.91 -5.98
N TYR A 171 12.06 -2.15 -6.48
CA TYR A 171 12.82 -3.29 -5.98
C TYR A 171 14.32 -3.09 -6.16
N ASP A 172 14.75 -2.57 -7.30
CA ASP A 172 16.15 -2.22 -7.55
C ASP A 172 16.63 -1.10 -6.62
N ALA A 173 15.80 -0.10 -6.35
CA ALA A 173 16.13 0.96 -5.41
C ALA A 173 16.27 0.40 -3.98
N TRP A 174 15.43 -0.56 -3.57
CA TRP A 174 15.58 -1.27 -2.30
C TRP A 174 16.93 -1.98 -2.19
N ARG A 175 17.31 -2.74 -3.22
CA ARG A 175 18.58 -3.48 -3.26
C ARG A 175 19.81 -2.57 -3.23
N ARG A 176 19.72 -1.37 -3.78
CA ARG A 176 20.80 -0.37 -3.77
C ARG A 176 20.83 0.49 -2.50
N ASN A 177 19.77 0.48 -1.69
CA ASN A 177 19.71 1.32 -0.50
C ASN A 177 20.50 0.70 0.65
N PRO A 178 21.57 1.36 1.16
CA PRO A 178 22.44 0.79 2.20
C PRO A 178 21.76 0.63 3.57
N LEU A 179 20.61 1.27 3.79
CA LEU A 179 19.82 1.10 5.03
C LEU A 179 18.87 -0.11 4.96
N LEU A 180 18.67 -0.67 3.75
CA LEU A 180 17.79 -1.81 3.49
C LEU A 180 18.60 -3.07 3.14
N SER A 181 19.40 -3.01 2.12
CA SER A 181 20.18 -4.16 1.63
C SER A 181 21.38 -4.46 2.53
N GLY A 182 21.67 -5.75 2.71
CA GLY A 182 22.87 -6.21 3.41
C GLY A 182 22.82 -6.19 4.94
N HIS A 183 21.70 -5.81 5.54
CA HIS A 183 21.51 -5.94 6.98
C HIS A 183 21.02 -7.34 7.36
N ALA A 184 21.50 -7.88 8.49
CA ALA A 184 21.09 -9.21 8.98
C ALA A 184 19.59 -9.31 9.33
N ASP A 185 18.95 -8.17 9.54
CA ASP A 185 17.52 -8.08 9.86
C ASP A 185 16.63 -7.78 8.65
N THR A 186 17.20 -7.73 7.42
CA THR A 186 16.45 -7.50 6.18
C THR A 186 16.54 -8.72 5.25
N ILE A 187 15.42 -9.07 4.64
CA ILE A 187 15.29 -10.22 3.73
C ILE A 187 14.60 -9.74 2.45
N ASP A 188 15.23 -9.95 1.30
CA ASP A 188 14.64 -9.65 -0.02
C ASP A 188 14.00 -10.94 -0.57
N LEU A 189 12.68 -10.97 -0.63
CA LEU A 189 11.91 -12.04 -1.28
C LEU A 189 11.41 -11.65 -2.68
N GLY A 190 11.81 -10.49 -3.19
CA GLY A 190 11.32 -9.97 -4.47
C GLY A 190 11.55 -10.88 -5.67
N ALA A 191 12.57 -11.76 -5.61
CA ALA A 191 12.89 -12.73 -6.65
C ALA A 191 12.56 -14.19 -6.25
N LEU A 192 11.87 -14.42 -5.13
CA LEU A 192 11.61 -15.76 -4.58
C LEU A 192 10.89 -16.69 -5.57
N PHE A 193 10.04 -16.11 -6.41
CA PHE A 193 9.19 -16.87 -7.34
C PHE A 193 9.61 -16.73 -8.81
N ASP A 194 10.77 -16.18 -9.10
CA ASP A 194 11.25 -15.92 -10.47
C ASP A 194 11.23 -17.18 -11.36
N ASP A 195 11.67 -18.30 -10.82
CA ASP A 195 11.83 -19.56 -11.56
C ASP A 195 10.66 -20.55 -11.32
N ARG A 196 9.55 -20.08 -10.76
CA ARG A 196 8.35 -20.89 -10.51
C ARG A 196 7.36 -20.79 -11.67
N GLU A 197 6.95 -21.94 -12.20
CA GLU A 197 5.97 -22.03 -13.30
C GLU A 197 4.54 -22.21 -12.80
N GLU A 198 4.36 -22.72 -11.57
CA GLU A 198 3.05 -22.90 -10.94
C GLU A 198 2.40 -21.55 -10.55
N GLY A 199 1.07 -21.55 -10.42
CA GLY A 199 0.31 -20.39 -9.96
C GLY A 199 0.57 -20.12 -8.47
N ILE A 200 1.24 -19.01 -8.20
CA ILE A 200 1.65 -18.58 -6.85
C ILE A 200 0.81 -17.41 -6.37
N PHE A 201 0.33 -16.57 -7.30
CA PHE A 201 -0.39 -15.35 -6.98
C PHE A 201 -1.88 -15.47 -7.32
N CYS A 202 -2.77 -15.03 -6.43
CA CYS A 202 -4.20 -14.91 -6.69
C CYS A 202 -4.60 -13.52 -7.23
N ASP A 203 -3.73 -12.53 -7.07
CA ASP A 203 -3.79 -11.20 -7.67
C ASP A 203 -2.35 -10.64 -7.74
N PRO A 204 -2.10 -9.40 -8.23
CA PRO A 204 -0.73 -8.88 -8.37
C PRO A 204 0.10 -8.85 -7.07
N PHE A 205 -0.52 -8.96 -5.89
CA PHE A 205 0.11 -8.69 -4.59
C PHE A 205 -0.04 -9.81 -3.56
N HIS A 206 -1.05 -10.68 -3.72
CA HIS A 206 -1.39 -11.69 -2.73
C HIS A 206 -1.08 -13.10 -3.22
N LEU A 207 -0.47 -13.89 -2.33
CA LEU A 207 -0.09 -15.26 -2.59
C LEU A 207 -1.27 -16.21 -2.33
N VAL A 208 -1.31 -17.31 -3.07
CA VAL A 208 -2.11 -18.48 -2.72
C VAL A 208 -1.48 -19.22 -1.52
N GLU A 209 -2.18 -20.20 -0.94
CA GLU A 209 -1.73 -20.95 0.23
C GLU A 209 -0.32 -21.54 0.04
N GLY A 210 -0.08 -22.24 -1.07
CA GLY A 210 1.24 -22.78 -1.37
C GLY A 210 2.36 -21.75 -1.50
N GLY A 211 2.03 -20.54 -2.00
CA GLY A 211 2.97 -19.42 -2.02
C GLY A 211 3.34 -18.93 -0.62
N ASN A 212 2.35 -18.88 0.29
CA ASN A 212 2.58 -18.51 1.69
C ASN A 212 3.41 -19.57 2.44
N GLU A 213 3.21 -20.87 2.16
CA GLU A 213 4.03 -21.97 2.72
C GLU A 213 5.50 -21.81 2.32
N ILE A 214 5.78 -21.55 1.04
CA ILE A 214 7.14 -21.32 0.56
C ILE A 214 7.79 -20.11 1.27
N VAL A 215 7.06 -19.03 1.45
CA VAL A 215 7.55 -17.85 2.19
C VAL A 215 7.84 -18.22 3.65
N ALA A 216 6.94 -18.98 4.29
CA ALA A 216 7.12 -19.41 5.67
C ALA A 216 8.38 -20.28 5.84
N ASP A 217 8.63 -21.24 4.94
CA ASP A 217 9.81 -22.10 4.96
C ASP A 217 11.12 -21.30 4.81
N VAL A 218 11.11 -20.23 4.02
CA VAL A 218 12.28 -19.34 3.89
C VAL A 218 12.52 -18.50 5.13
N LEU A 219 11.45 -18.07 5.79
CA LEU A 219 11.55 -17.19 6.97
C LEU A 219 11.83 -17.96 8.27
N PHE A 220 11.42 -19.22 8.33
CA PHE A 220 11.51 -20.09 9.50
C PHE A 220 12.04 -21.50 9.12
N PRO A 221 13.30 -21.58 8.62
CA PRO A 221 13.92 -22.83 8.17
C PRO A 221 14.12 -23.85 9.29
#